data_810b2d4999645462e904ed80202a4182
#
_entry.id   810b2d4999645462e904ed80202a4182
#
_cell.length_a   1.000
_cell.length_b   1.000
_cell.length_c   1.000
_cell.angle_alpha   90.00
_cell.angle_beta   90.00
_cell.angle_gamma   90.00
#
_symmetry.space_group_name_H-M   'P 1'
#
loop_
_entity.id
_entity.type
_entity.pdbx_description
1 polymer ?
#
loop_
_entity_poly.entity_id
_entity_poly.type
_entity_poly.pdbx_seq_one_letter_code
_entity_poly.pdbx_strand_id
1 'polypeptide(L)'
;MNKFDYQNSKFIVIKRTCKICGLFSLFITNLGCIHKFLKKGYIPIIDLKSYPNVLNGCEAIKDNHWELFFEQPFGFTLEKTLKYGKNIEYKSCEDVNQRPNDNMAKNKVSINFWHNFAKKYMPIKQEIINLANKKMKDLFNDSTNVLGVLARGTDYTSMKPKYHPIPPSIDKVISDVKELDKKNNYDWIFFSTEDEKIREKFTKVFLNKVKQLNKIKIDYNYTSKYFININKNIYGNVKFNKQYLLNILILSKCLDIVAARCSGTAGILVLSNGFRYMKIYNYGEY
;
A
#
# COMPACT_ATOMS: atom_id res chain seq x y z
N MET A 1 -2.32 24.51 19.49
CA MET A 1 -1.64 24.10 18.24
C MET A 1 -0.72 25.23 17.82
N ASN A 2 0.60 25.02 17.90
CA ASN A 2 1.55 26.05 17.48
C ASN A 2 1.39 26.29 15.98
N LYS A 3 1.28 27.56 15.59
CA LYS A 3 1.26 28.05 14.21
C LYS A 3 2.45 27.41 13.47
N PHE A 4 2.22 26.77 12.32
CA PHE A 4 3.28 26.20 11.49
C PHE A 4 4.39 27.23 11.23
N ASP A 5 5.58 26.96 11.74
CA ASP A 5 6.73 27.84 11.56
C ASP A 5 7.54 27.41 10.32
N TYR A 6 7.10 27.89 9.17
CA TYR A 6 7.79 27.61 7.90
C TYR A 6 9.13 28.33 7.80
N GLN A 7 9.36 29.39 8.56
CA GLN A 7 10.58 30.21 8.40
C GLN A 7 11.77 29.66 9.17
N ASN A 8 11.52 29.13 10.39
CA ASN A 8 12.61 28.63 11.26
C ASN A 8 12.76 27.10 11.21
N SER A 9 11.82 26.39 10.59
CA SER A 9 11.90 24.93 10.44
C SER A 9 12.93 24.53 9.38
N LYS A 10 13.65 23.42 9.64
CA LYS A 10 14.55 22.78 8.66
C LYS A 10 13.77 21.72 7.89
N PHE A 11 13.52 21.98 6.63
CA PHE A 11 12.80 21.04 5.76
C PHE A 11 13.74 20.21 4.91
N ILE A 12 13.33 18.98 4.63
CA ILE A 12 13.92 18.16 3.58
C ILE A 12 12.83 17.67 2.65
N VAL A 13 12.87 18.12 1.39
CA VAL A 13 11.94 17.69 0.35
C VAL A 13 12.45 16.39 -0.26
N ILE A 14 11.68 15.32 -0.08
CA ILE A 14 12.01 13.98 -0.52
C ILE A 14 11.38 13.75 -1.89
N LYS A 15 12.22 13.73 -2.92
CA LYS A 15 11.84 13.51 -4.31
C LYS A 15 12.01 12.04 -4.66
N ARG A 16 10.96 11.44 -5.22
CA ARG A 16 11.02 10.06 -5.65
C ARG A 16 11.30 9.98 -7.15
N THR A 17 12.46 9.48 -7.52
CA THR A 17 12.91 9.38 -8.92
C THR A 17 12.52 8.06 -9.58
N CYS A 18 12.10 7.04 -8.81
CA CYS A 18 11.67 5.76 -9.35
C CYS A 18 10.37 5.88 -10.15
N LYS A 19 10.45 5.69 -11.46
CA LYS A 19 9.33 5.82 -12.40
C LYS A 19 8.34 4.64 -12.36
N ILE A 20 8.73 3.52 -11.75
CA ILE A 20 8.02 2.24 -11.85
C ILE A 20 7.50 1.70 -10.51
N CYS A 21 7.62 2.47 -9.43
CA CYS A 21 7.20 2.02 -8.11
C CYS A 21 5.70 2.24 -7.89
N GLY A 22 4.96 1.17 -7.59
CA GLY A 22 3.55 1.27 -7.19
C GLY A 22 3.35 1.96 -5.83
N LEU A 23 2.10 2.33 -5.52
CA LEU A 23 1.72 3.13 -4.35
C LEU A 23 2.32 2.61 -3.03
N PHE A 24 2.25 1.31 -2.76
CA PHE A 24 2.76 0.76 -1.49
C PHE A 24 4.28 0.59 -1.47
N SER A 25 4.96 0.50 -2.61
CA SER A 25 6.41 0.63 -2.66
C SER A 25 6.83 2.06 -2.28
N LEU A 26 6.10 3.07 -2.75
CA LEU A 26 6.31 4.47 -2.34
C LEU A 26 5.98 4.66 -0.86
N PHE A 27 4.86 4.11 -0.39
CA PHE A 27 4.42 4.21 1.00
C PHE A 27 5.49 3.71 1.98
N ILE A 28 5.96 2.47 1.84
CA ILE A 28 6.94 1.88 2.76
C ILE A 28 8.31 2.58 2.67
N THR A 29 8.71 3.04 1.49
CA THR A 29 9.99 3.72 1.32
C THR A 29 9.93 5.13 1.89
N ASN A 30 8.85 5.88 1.63
CA ASN A 30 8.68 7.21 2.20
C ASN A 30 8.58 7.17 3.72
N LEU A 31 7.94 6.15 4.28
CA LEU A 31 7.89 5.97 5.73
C LEU A 31 9.30 5.79 6.34
N GLY A 32 10.16 5.01 5.68
CA GLY A 32 11.56 4.89 6.07
C GLY A 32 12.35 6.19 5.90
N CYS A 33 12.09 6.97 4.83
CA CYS A 33 12.70 8.28 4.62
C CYS A 33 12.29 9.27 5.73
N ILE A 34 11.00 9.32 6.04
CA ILE A 34 10.48 10.17 7.13
C ILE A 34 11.20 9.83 8.44
N HIS A 35 11.29 8.53 8.78
CA HIS A 35 12.00 8.08 9.97
C HIS A 35 13.48 8.52 9.99
N LYS A 36 14.19 8.30 8.87
CA LYS A 36 15.60 8.67 8.71
C LYS A 36 15.86 10.17 8.94
N PHE A 37 15.02 11.02 8.34
CA PHE A 37 15.25 12.46 8.36
C PHE A 37 14.72 13.14 9.61
N LEU A 38 13.66 12.65 10.21
CA LEU A 38 13.22 13.09 11.55
C LEU A 38 14.33 12.90 12.60
N LYS A 39 15.04 11.74 12.56
CA LYS A 39 16.19 11.51 13.44
C LYS A 39 17.34 12.50 13.25
N LYS A 40 17.41 13.14 12.09
CA LYS A 40 18.41 14.18 11.78
C LYS A 40 17.93 15.60 12.06
N GLY A 41 16.74 15.75 12.66
CA GLY A 41 16.17 17.06 13.02
C GLY A 41 15.51 17.81 11.86
N TYR A 42 15.25 17.14 10.71
CA TYR A 42 14.50 17.71 9.60
C TYR A 42 13.01 17.43 9.69
N ILE A 43 12.22 18.30 9.09
CA ILE A 43 10.81 18.04 8.76
C ILE A 43 10.75 17.51 7.31
N PRO A 44 10.51 16.21 7.11
CA PRO A 44 10.47 15.64 5.77
C PRO A 44 9.15 15.93 5.08
N ILE A 45 9.22 16.32 3.81
CA ILE A 45 8.09 16.62 2.93
C ILE A 45 8.19 15.73 1.69
N ILE A 46 7.17 14.95 1.41
CA ILE A 46 7.15 14.06 0.26
C ILE A 46 6.69 14.81 -0.98
N ASP A 47 7.54 14.82 -2.01
CA ASP A 47 7.25 15.42 -3.31
C ASP A 47 7.03 14.33 -4.38
N LEU A 48 5.76 14.11 -4.74
CA LEU A 48 5.35 13.31 -5.89
C LEU A 48 4.74 14.16 -7.01
N LYS A 49 4.94 15.49 -6.98
CA LYS A 49 4.50 16.42 -8.02
C LYS A 49 5.59 16.71 -9.03
N SER A 50 6.79 17.02 -8.55
CA SER A 50 7.88 17.62 -9.35
C SER A 50 8.64 16.62 -10.22
N TYR A 51 8.37 15.33 -10.09
CA TYR A 51 9.09 14.27 -10.82
C TYR A 51 8.15 13.29 -11.47
N PRO A 52 8.52 12.77 -12.67
CA PRO A 52 7.81 11.67 -13.27
C PRO A 52 7.79 10.48 -12.32
N ASN A 53 6.60 10.05 -11.94
CA ASN A 53 6.37 8.85 -11.15
C ASN A 53 5.08 8.18 -11.61
N VAL A 54 4.86 6.97 -11.16
CA VAL A 54 3.71 6.17 -11.59
C VAL A 54 2.36 6.79 -11.19
N LEU A 55 2.33 7.65 -10.18
CA LEU A 55 1.10 8.31 -9.72
C LEU A 55 0.76 9.54 -10.56
N ASN A 56 1.73 10.18 -11.21
CA ASN A 56 1.49 11.38 -12.01
C ASN A 56 0.84 11.08 -13.37
N GLY A 57 0.85 9.81 -13.82
CA GLY A 57 0.28 9.45 -15.13
C GLY A 57 0.82 10.26 -16.29
N CYS A 58 -0.01 10.41 -17.33
CA CYS A 58 0.26 11.28 -18.48
C CYS A 58 -0.38 12.66 -18.35
N GLU A 59 -1.20 12.89 -17.32
CA GLU A 59 -1.84 14.18 -17.08
C GLU A 59 -0.94 15.07 -16.24
N ALA A 60 -0.81 16.33 -16.65
CA ALA A 60 -0.15 17.36 -15.85
C ALA A 60 -1.00 17.64 -14.59
N ILE A 61 -0.71 16.97 -13.51
CA ILE A 61 -1.45 17.11 -12.27
C ILE A 61 -0.95 18.35 -11.55
N LYS A 62 -1.88 19.24 -11.22
CA LYS A 62 -1.60 20.48 -10.49
C LYS A 62 -1.17 20.21 -9.04
N ASP A 63 -1.60 19.08 -8.46
CA ASP A 63 -1.46 18.79 -7.04
C ASP A 63 -0.37 17.75 -6.75
N ASN A 64 0.14 17.75 -5.53
CA ASN A 64 1.03 16.70 -5.05
C ASN A 64 0.23 15.41 -4.84
N HIS A 65 0.43 14.40 -5.69
CA HIS A 65 -0.29 13.12 -5.62
C HIS A 65 -0.19 12.44 -4.25
N TRP A 66 0.91 12.63 -3.53
CA TRP A 66 1.04 12.11 -2.17
C TRP A 66 -0.06 12.66 -1.27
N GLU A 67 -0.32 13.96 -1.35
CA GLU A 67 -1.29 14.66 -0.52
C GLU A 67 -2.75 14.38 -0.88
N LEU A 68 -3.02 13.64 -1.95
CA LEU A 68 -4.36 13.11 -2.24
C LEU A 68 -4.73 11.92 -1.34
N PHE A 69 -3.74 11.22 -0.80
CA PHE A 69 -3.93 9.99 -0.03
C PHE A 69 -3.47 10.10 1.42
N PHE A 70 -2.39 10.84 1.65
CA PHE A 70 -1.71 10.92 2.93
C PHE A 70 -1.48 12.37 3.36
N GLU A 71 -1.50 12.59 4.68
CA GLU A 71 -1.03 13.86 5.21
C GLU A 71 0.51 13.88 5.21
N GLN A 72 1.07 15.07 5.07
CA GLN A 72 2.50 15.31 5.30
C GLN A 72 2.80 15.30 6.80
N PRO A 73 4.03 14.99 7.22
CA PRO A 73 4.46 15.09 8.61
C PRO A 73 4.10 16.45 9.22
N PHE A 74 3.52 16.41 10.42
CA PHE A 74 3.10 17.58 11.19
C PHE A 74 2.06 18.49 10.50
N GLY A 75 1.43 18.04 9.41
CA GLY A 75 0.41 18.80 8.68
C GLY A 75 0.96 19.91 7.77
N PHE A 76 2.27 19.97 7.53
CA PHE A 76 2.85 20.81 6.48
C PHE A 76 2.36 20.35 5.10
N THR A 77 2.46 21.21 4.08
CA THR A 77 2.19 20.85 2.69
C THR A 77 3.38 21.18 1.81
N LEU A 78 3.55 20.46 0.70
CA LEU A 78 4.62 20.74 -0.27
C LEU A 78 4.54 22.17 -0.78
N GLU A 79 3.35 22.61 -1.20
CA GLU A 79 3.14 23.95 -1.76
C GLU A 79 3.55 25.05 -0.78
N LYS A 80 3.04 25.00 0.45
CA LYS A 80 3.36 26.00 1.47
C LYS A 80 4.80 25.93 1.91
N THR A 81 5.41 24.73 1.96
CA THR A 81 6.82 24.56 2.27
C THR A 81 7.70 25.22 1.21
N LEU A 82 7.41 25.00 -0.07
CA LEU A 82 8.17 25.62 -1.16
C LEU A 82 7.98 27.15 -1.23
N LYS A 83 6.80 27.66 -0.82
CA LYS A 83 6.49 29.09 -0.85
C LYS A 83 7.08 29.86 0.34
N TYR A 84 7.06 29.29 1.54
CA TYR A 84 7.33 30.02 2.77
C TYR A 84 8.57 29.51 3.55
N GLY A 85 9.06 28.30 3.24
CA GLY A 85 10.24 27.72 3.90
C GLY A 85 11.52 28.42 3.46
N LYS A 86 12.39 28.78 4.43
CA LYS A 86 13.72 29.38 4.16
C LYS A 86 14.82 28.33 4.12
N ASN A 87 14.73 27.29 4.93
CA ASN A 87 15.76 26.26 5.08
C ASN A 87 15.26 24.94 4.46
N ILE A 88 15.41 24.81 3.14
CA ILE A 88 14.92 23.65 2.39
C ILE A 88 16.09 22.91 1.74
N GLU A 89 16.28 21.66 2.12
CA GLU A 89 17.16 20.71 1.42
C GLU A 89 16.35 19.77 0.54
N TYR A 90 16.98 19.21 -0.50
CA TYR A 90 16.36 18.27 -1.42
C TYR A 90 17.14 16.95 -1.42
N LYS A 91 16.45 15.84 -1.32
CA LYS A 91 17.06 14.50 -1.42
C LYS A 91 16.21 13.58 -2.28
N SER A 92 16.89 12.70 -3.02
CA SER A 92 16.27 11.51 -3.61
C SER A 92 16.21 10.43 -2.54
N CYS A 93 15.10 9.71 -2.47
CA CYS A 93 14.90 8.63 -1.51
C CYS A 93 15.08 7.28 -2.22
N GLU A 94 16.28 6.93 -2.62
CA GLU A 94 16.58 5.68 -3.32
C GLU A 94 17.00 4.57 -2.36
N ASP A 95 17.82 4.89 -1.33
CA ASP A 95 18.34 3.91 -0.39
C ASP A 95 17.94 4.21 1.05
N VAL A 96 16.91 3.52 1.52
CA VAL A 96 16.52 3.53 2.93
C VAL A 96 16.68 2.14 3.52
N ASN A 97 17.76 1.95 4.29
CA ASN A 97 18.07 0.68 4.94
C ASN A 97 17.03 0.28 6.00
N GLN A 98 16.41 1.28 6.67
CA GLN A 98 15.37 1.05 7.66
C GLN A 98 14.01 1.47 7.10
N ARG A 99 13.24 0.51 6.63
CA ARG A 99 11.86 0.69 6.15
C ARG A 99 11.01 -0.51 6.51
N PRO A 100 9.67 -0.34 6.61
CA PRO A 100 8.78 -1.48 6.76
C PRO A 100 8.95 -2.47 5.59
N ASN A 101 8.87 -3.74 5.90
CA ASN A 101 8.85 -4.81 4.90
C ASN A 101 8.02 -6.00 5.43
N ASP A 102 7.80 -7.01 4.62
CA ASP A 102 7.02 -8.19 4.97
C ASP A 102 7.69 -9.11 6.01
N ASN A 103 9.01 -9.00 6.24
CA ASN A 103 9.69 -9.72 7.32
C ASN A 103 9.21 -9.29 8.72
N MET A 104 8.56 -8.10 8.82
CA MET A 104 7.92 -7.66 10.07
C MET A 104 6.86 -8.66 10.56
N ALA A 105 6.28 -9.49 9.68
CA ALA A 105 5.30 -10.51 10.06
C ALA A 105 5.77 -11.40 11.22
N LYS A 106 7.09 -11.57 11.38
CA LYS A 106 7.72 -12.36 12.45
C LYS A 106 8.02 -11.55 13.72
N ASN A 107 7.79 -10.23 13.71
CA ASN A 107 8.19 -9.34 14.80
C ASN A 107 7.10 -8.33 15.13
N LYS A 108 6.27 -8.67 16.13
CA LYS A 108 5.16 -7.83 16.60
C LYS A 108 5.62 -6.45 17.07
N VAL A 109 6.80 -6.34 17.68
CA VAL A 109 7.37 -5.05 18.12
C VAL A 109 7.63 -4.15 16.92
N SER A 110 8.18 -4.71 15.82
CA SER A 110 8.42 -3.97 14.59
C SER A 110 7.10 -3.52 13.93
N ILE A 111 6.07 -4.36 13.90
CA ILE A 111 4.74 -3.98 13.38
C ILE A 111 4.19 -2.82 14.20
N ASN A 112 4.15 -2.92 15.52
CA ASN A 112 3.63 -1.88 16.41
C ASN A 112 4.41 -0.56 16.26
N PHE A 113 5.73 -0.63 16.14
CA PHE A 113 6.55 0.56 15.90
C PHE A 113 6.15 1.28 14.62
N TRP A 114 6.11 0.57 13.49
CA TRP A 114 5.78 1.17 12.19
C TRP A 114 4.32 1.60 12.08
N HIS A 115 3.41 0.87 12.72
CA HIS A 115 2.00 1.28 12.83
C HIS A 115 1.86 2.65 13.51
N ASN A 116 2.41 2.79 14.72
CA ASN A 116 2.34 4.04 15.48
C ASN A 116 3.09 5.17 14.77
N PHE A 117 4.21 4.86 14.13
CA PHE A 117 4.99 5.82 13.37
C PHE A 117 4.21 6.33 12.15
N ALA A 118 3.59 5.44 11.37
CA ALA A 118 2.77 5.83 10.22
C ALA A 118 1.56 6.67 10.66
N LYS A 119 0.85 6.25 11.69
CA LYS A 119 -0.29 6.98 12.26
C LYS A 119 0.08 8.40 12.69
N LYS A 120 1.28 8.60 13.22
CA LYS A 120 1.75 9.91 13.71
C LYS A 120 2.26 10.82 12.60
N TYR A 121 3.05 10.28 11.67
CA TYR A 121 3.83 11.09 10.73
C TYR A 121 3.38 10.99 9.27
N MET A 122 2.49 10.08 8.96
CA MET A 122 1.98 9.86 7.61
C MET A 122 0.54 9.33 7.65
N PRO A 123 -0.36 10.01 8.37
CA PRO A 123 -1.73 9.56 8.47
C PRO A 123 -2.42 9.56 7.10
N ILE A 124 -3.29 8.59 6.89
CA ILE A 124 -4.14 8.54 5.71
C ILE A 124 -5.23 9.60 5.86
N LYS A 125 -5.59 10.24 4.76
CA LYS A 125 -6.70 11.20 4.71
C LYS A 125 -7.97 10.63 5.32
N GLN A 126 -8.61 11.39 6.22
CA GLN A 126 -9.78 10.93 6.96
C GLN A 126 -10.95 10.53 6.04
N GLU A 127 -11.11 11.23 4.92
CA GLU A 127 -12.13 10.91 3.92
C GLU A 127 -11.96 9.50 3.31
N ILE A 128 -10.69 9.04 3.14
CA ILE A 128 -10.38 7.69 2.64
C ILE A 128 -10.66 6.65 3.72
N ILE A 129 -10.33 6.95 4.96
CA ILE A 129 -10.64 6.08 6.11
C ILE A 129 -12.16 5.91 6.24
N ASN A 130 -12.91 7.01 6.15
CA ASN A 130 -14.37 6.99 6.20
C ASN A 130 -14.97 6.17 5.06
N LEU A 131 -14.43 6.33 3.85
CA LEU A 131 -14.85 5.55 2.68
C LEU A 131 -14.56 4.04 2.87
N ALA A 132 -13.38 3.68 3.41
CA ALA A 132 -13.03 2.29 3.71
C ALA A 132 -14.01 1.69 4.72
N ASN A 133 -14.31 2.41 5.81
CA ASN A 133 -15.27 1.96 6.83
C ASN A 133 -16.67 1.75 6.24
N LYS A 134 -17.14 2.70 5.41
CA LYS A 134 -18.42 2.55 4.69
C LYS A 134 -18.44 1.30 3.82
N LYS A 135 -17.37 1.08 3.02
CA LYS A 135 -17.25 -0.11 2.17
C LYS A 135 -17.23 -1.41 2.95
N MET A 136 -16.57 -1.42 4.11
CA MET A 136 -16.58 -2.61 4.98
C MET A 136 -17.99 -2.92 5.50
N LYS A 137 -18.72 -1.89 5.94
CA LYS A 137 -20.12 -2.06 6.36
C LYS A 137 -20.98 -2.60 5.23
N ASP A 138 -20.88 -2.01 4.03
CA ASP A 138 -21.64 -2.45 2.84
C ASP A 138 -21.29 -3.89 2.42
N LEU A 139 -20.03 -4.32 2.60
CA LEU A 139 -19.56 -5.65 2.16
C LEU A 139 -19.85 -6.75 3.19
N PHE A 140 -19.72 -6.44 4.48
CA PHE A 140 -19.67 -7.46 5.54
C PHE A 140 -20.88 -7.44 6.47
N ASN A 141 -21.84 -6.51 6.27
CA ASN A 141 -23.01 -6.36 7.13
C ASN A 141 -22.65 -6.29 8.62
N ASP A 142 -21.66 -5.43 8.94
CA ASP A 142 -21.07 -5.23 10.28
C ASP A 142 -20.37 -6.47 10.90
N SER A 143 -20.23 -7.60 10.15
CA SER A 143 -19.44 -8.73 10.64
C SER A 143 -17.97 -8.37 10.77
N THR A 144 -17.36 -8.81 11.88
CA THR A 144 -15.91 -8.73 12.15
C THR A 144 -15.20 -10.06 11.91
N ASN A 145 -15.92 -11.16 11.68
CA ASN A 145 -15.35 -12.48 11.43
C ASN A 145 -14.98 -12.65 9.95
N VAL A 146 -14.02 -11.87 9.50
CA VAL A 146 -13.59 -11.76 8.09
C VAL A 146 -12.15 -12.22 7.93
N LEU A 147 -11.92 -13.15 6.99
CA LEU A 147 -10.58 -13.50 6.52
C LEU A 147 -10.17 -12.60 5.36
N GLY A 148 -9.06 -11.88 5.51
CA GLY A 148 -8.42 -11.15 4.41
C GLY A 148 -7.51 -12.06 3.59
N VAL A 149 -7.57 -11.96 2.26
CA VAL A 149 -6.69 -12.71 1.36
C VAL A 149 -6.12 -11.78 0.30
N LEU A 150 -4.78 -11.66 0.25
CA LEU A 150 -4.06 -10.93 -0.80
C LEU A 150 -3.26 -11.91 -1.66
N ALA A 151 -3.67 -12.13 -2.89
CA ALA A 151 -2.93 -12.93 -3.86
C ALA A 151 -2.25 -12.04 -4.91
N ARG A 152 -1.01 -12.39 -5.26
CA ARG A 152 -0.24 -11.76 -6.34
C ARG A 152 -0.18 -12.67 -7.54
N GLY A 153 -0.29 -12.09 -8.72
CA GLY A 153 -0.18 -12.77 -10.00
C GLY A 153 0.57 -11.91 -11.00
N THR A 154 0.04 -11.78 -12.21
CA THR A 154 0.48 -10.91 -13.30
C THR A 154 2.00 -10.91 -13.53
N ASP A 155 2.67 -9.78 -13.30
CA ASP A 155 4.11 -9.60 -13.50
C ASP A 155 4.98 -10.54 -12.66
N TYR A 156 4.56 -10.88 -11.44
CA TYR A 156 5.32 -11.81 -10.56
C TYR A 156 5.34 -13.24 -11.12
N THR A 157 4.26 -13.68 -11.74
CA THR A 157 4.16 -15.06 -12.27
C THR A 157 4.66 -15.18 -13.70
N SER A 158 4.37 -14.18 -14.57
CA SER A 158 4.71 -14.23 -16.00
C SER A 158 6.13 -13.76 -16.29
N MET A 159 6.63 -12.75 -15.57
CA MET A 159 7.90 -12.09 -15.86
C MET A 159 9.03 -12.51 -14.90
N LYS A 160 8.69 -13.05 -13.72
CA LYS A 160 9.63 -13.49 -12.70
C LYS A 160 10.76 -12.48 -12.46
N PRO A 161 10.41 -11.23 -12.11
CA PRO A 161 11.40 -10.16 -12.04
C PRO A 161 12.44 -10.45 -10.94
N LYS A 162 13.72 -10.32 -11.28
CA LYS A 162 14.84 -10.54 -10.38
C LYS A 162 14.66 -9.77 -9.05
N TYR A 163 14.98 -10.42 -7.93
CA TYR A 163 14.81 -9.85 -6.58
C TYR A 163 13.36 -9.56 -6.15
N HIS A 164 12.39 -10.13 -6.84
CA HIS A 164 10.99 -10.07 -6.39
C HIS A 164 10.58 -11.40 -5.76
N PRO A 165 9.69 -11.34 -4.74
CA PRO A 165 9.23 -12.55 -4.08
C PRO A 165 8.53 -13.52 -5.02
N ILE A 166 8.77 -14.80 -4.85
CA ILE A 166 8.06 -15.87 -5.53
C ILE A 166 6.67 -16.01 -4.90
N PRO A 167 5.56 -15.75 -5.65
CA PRO A 167 4.21 -15.89 -5.10
C PRO A 167 3.82 -17.37 -4.96
N PRO A 168 2.91 -17.71 -4.02
CA PRO A 168 2.30 -19.03 -3.97
C PRO A 168 1.45 -19.29 -5.21
N SER A 169 1.28 -20.56 -5.60
CA SER A 169 0.25 -20.91 -6.58
C SER A 169 -1.13 -20.62 -6.02
N ILE A 170 -2.09 -20.26 -6.88
CA ILE A 170 -3.46 -20.02 -6.45
C ILE A 170 -4.10 -21.26 -5.81
N ASP A 171 -3.72 -22.45 -6.25
CA ASP A 171 -4.22 -23.70 -5.67
C ASP A 171 -3.76 -23.87 -4.22
N LYS A 172 -2.52 -23.49 -3.91
CA LYS A 172 -2.01 -23.48 -2.55
C LYS A 172 -2.76 -22.48 -1.67
N VAL A 173 -3.02 -21.28 -2.18
CA VAL A 173 -3.80 -20.27 -1.46
C VAL A 173 -5.22 -20.76 -1.19
N ILE A 174 -5.87 -21.37 -2.20
CA ILE A 174 -7.23 -21.95 -2.06
C ILE A 174 -7.24 -23.05 -1.01
N SER A 175 -6.28 -23.96 -1.05
CA SER A 175 -6.16 -25.06 -0.08
C SER A 175 -6.04 -24.53 1.35
N ASP A 176 -5.14 -23.59 1.57
CA ASP A 176 -4.91 -22.99 2.90
C ASP A 176 -6.13 -22.22 3.42
N VAL A 177 -6.81 -21.49 2.53
CA VAL A 177 -8.02 -20.74 2.89
C VAL A 177 -9.18 -21.69 3.21
N LYS A 178 -9.33 -22.82 2.48
CA LYS A 178 -10.34 -23.85 2.81
C LYS A 178 -10.11 -24.45 4.20
N GLU A 179 -8.85 -24.76 4.51
CA GLU A 179 -8.48 -25.30 5.83
C GLU A 179 -8.81 -24.30 6.96
N LEU A 180 -8.42 -23.04 6.76
CA LEU A 180 -8.72 -21.98 7.73
C LEU A 180 -10.22 -21.72 7.87
N ASP A 181 -10.98 -21.71 6.77
CA ASP A 181 -12.42 -21.49 6.81
C ASP A 181 -13.14 -22.67 7.51
N LYS A 182 -12.72 -23.90 7.25
CA LYS A 182 -13.24 -25.09 7.97
C LYS A 182 -13.00 -25.01 9.48
N LYS A 183 -11.85 -24.46 9.89
CA LYS A 183 -11.46 -24.33 11.31
C LYS A 183 -12.17 -23.18 12.02
N ASN A 184 -12.31 -22.03 11.36
CA ASN A 184 -12.71 -20.78 12.00
C ASN A 184 -14.14 -20.34 11.60
N ASN A 185 -14.72 -20.95 10.58
CA ASN A 185 -16.05 -20.64 10.03
C ASN A 185 -16.26 -19.13 9.81
N TYR A 186 -15.45 -18.54 8.93
CA TYR A 186 -15.57 -17.11 8.62
C TYR A 186 -16.91 -16.79 7.98
N ASP A 187 -17.49 -15.65 8.33
CA ASP A 187 -18.69 -15.13 7.67
C ASP A 187 -18.36 -14.71 6.24
N TRP A 188 -17.21 -14.03 6.06
CA TRP A 188 -16.78 -13.51 4.78
C TRP A 188 -15.27 -13.71 4.54
N ILE A 189 -14.91 -13.81 3.27
CA ILE A 189 -13.53 -13.80 2.79
C ILE A 189 -13.37 -12.57 1.91
N PHE A 190 -12.61 -11.58 2.38
CA PHE A 190 -12.27 -10.41 1.55
C PHE A 190 -11.05 -10.73 0.70
N PHE A 191 -11.27 -10.87 -0.61
CA PHE A 191 -10.23 -11.27 -1.56
C PHE A 191 -9.77 -10.11 -2.42
N SER A 192 -8.46 -9.88 -2.47
CA SER A 192 -7.82 -8.85 -3.32
C SER A 192 -6.73 -9.45 -4.19
N THR A 193 -6.79 -9.20 -5.47
CA THR A 193 -5.79 -9.54 -6.48
C THR A 193 -5.92 -8.60 -7.68
N GLU A 194 -4.82 -8.36 -8.36
CA GLU A 194 -4.80 -7.67 -9.66
C GLU A 194 -4.98 -8.62 -10.85
N ASP A 195 -4.82 -9.94 -10.64
CA ASP A 195 -4.86 -10.97 -11.67
C ASP A 195 -6.28 -11.54 -11.86
N GLU A 196 -6.82 -11.43 -13.08
CA GLU A 196 -8.18 -11.87 -13.36
C GLU A 196 -8.35 -13.38 -13.29
N LYS A 197 -7.38 -14.14 -13.81
CA LYS A 197 -7.44 -15.62 -13.79
C LYS A 197 -7.42 -16.14 -12.35
N ILE A 198 -6.60 -15.51 -11.50
CA ILE A 198 -6.55 -15.79 -10.07
C ILE A 198 -7.89 -15.44 -9.42
N ARG A 199 -8.47 -14.30 -9.76
CA ARG A 199 -9.75 -13.82 -9.26
C ARG A 199 -10.88 -14.81 -9.59
N GLU A 200 -11.02 -15.17 -10.85
CA GLU A 200 -12.05 -16.10 -11.32
C GLU A 200 -11.94 -17.45 -10.64
N LYS A 201 -10.73 -18.01 -10.60
CA LYS A 201 -10.48 -19.32 -9.97
C LYS A 201 -10.82 -19.31 -8.48
N PHE A 202 -10.40 -18.28 -7.74
CA PHE A 202 -10.68 -18.14 -6.32
C PHE A 202 -12.18 -17.95 -6.05
N THR A 203 -12.82 -17.04 -6.78
CA THR A 203 -14.25 -16.75 -6.62
C THR A 203 -15.12 -17.95 -6.92
N LYS A 204 -14.78 -18.75 -7.95
CA LYS A 204 -15.48 -20.00 -8.27
C LYS A 204 -15.50 -21.01 -7.12
N VAL A 205 -14.45 -21.02 -6.30
CA VAL A 205 -14.34 -21.98 -5.17
C VAL A 205 -15.13 -21.52 -3.95
N PHE A 206 -15.16 -20.21 -3.67
CA PHE A 206 -15.75 -19.67 -2.44
C PHE A 206 -17.04 -18.87 -2.67
N LEU A 207 -17.71 -19.05 -3.78
CA LEU A 207 -18.86 -18.34 -4.38
C LEU A 207 -19.62 -17.39 -3.44
N ASN A 208 -20.21 -17.92 -2.35
CA ASN A 208 -21.13 -17.18 -1.49
C ASN A 208 -20.45 -16.40 -0.35
N LYS A 209 -19.18 -16.70 -0.08
CA LYS A 209 -18.40 -16.08 1.02
C LYS A 209 -17.44 -14.99 0.55
N VAL A 210 -17.12 -14.91 -0.76
CA VAL A 210 -16.13 -13.95 -1.28
C VAL A 210 -16.74 -12.57 -1.41
N LYS A 211 -16.05 -11.60 -0.84
CA LYS A 211 -16.30 -10.17 -1.02
C LYS A 211 -15.09 -9.51 -1.67
N GLN A 212 -15.36 -8.56 -2.56
CA GLN A 212 -14.33 -7.81 -3.29
C GLN A 212 -14.83 -6.38 -3.53
N LEU A 213 -13.92 -5.43 -3.68
CA LEU A 213 -14.29 -4.13 -4.23
C LEU A 213 -14.55 -4.26 -5.74
N ASN A 214 -15.46 -3.43 -6.23
CA ASN A 214 -15.77 -3.37 -7.66
C ASN A 214 -14.49 -3.16 -8.49
N LYS A 215 -14.36 -3.94 -9.55
CA LYS A 215 -13.20 -3.94 -10.42
C LYS A 215 -13.06 -2.61 -11.15
N ILE A 216 -11.87 -2.02 -11.13
CA ILE A 216 -11.46 -1.09 -12.17
C ILE A 216 -10.95 -1.96 -13.33
N LYS A 217 -11.62 -1.93 -14.47
CA LYS A 217 -11.17 -2.66 -15.66
C LYS A 217 -9.77 -2.19 -16.05
N ILE A 218 -8.84 -3.13 -16.13
CA ILE A 218 -7.47 -2.91 -16.56
C ILE A 218 -7.34 -3.67 -17.87
N ASP A 219 -6.99 -2.97 -18.94
CA ASP A 219 -6.71 -3.58 -20.23
C ASP A 219 -5.26 -4.08 -20.23
N TYR A 220 -5.10 -5.41 -20.16
CA TYR A 220 -3.79 -6.06 -20.07
C TYR A 220 -3.21 -6.31 -21.47
N ASN A 221 -2.55 -5.34 -22.06
CA ASN A 221 -1.68 -5.59 -23.19
C ASN A 221 -0.25 -5.91 -22.71
N TYR A 222 0.09 -7.20 -22.65
CA TYR A 222 1.35 -7.73 -22.11
C TYR A 222 2.56 -7.56 -23.06
N THR A 223 2.76 -6.37 -23.62
CA THR A 223 3.86 -6.16 -24.59
C THR A 223 5.11 -5.52 -23.99
N SER A 224 5.13 -5.11 -22.75
CA SER A 224 6.28 -4.46 -22.14
C SER A 224 6.91 -5.26 -21.00
N LYS A 225 8.23 -5.06 -20.83
CA LYS A 225 9.08 -5.76 -19.87
C LYS A 225 8.70 -5.50 -18.38
N TYR A 226 7.84 -4.49 -18.11
CA TYR A 226 7.35 -4.17 -16.78
C TYR A 226 5.87 -3.85 -16.85
N PHE A 227 5.06 -4.54 -16.05
CA PHE A 227 3.60 -4.34 -15.96
C PHE A 227 3.23 -2.86 -15.78
N ILE A 228 3.98 -2.12 -14.97
CA ILE A 228 3.81 -0.69 -14.73
C ILE A 228 4.03 0.16 -15.98
N ASN A 229 4.95 -0.25 -16.88
CA ASN A 229 5.20 0.48 -18.13
C ASN A 229 4.08 0.31 -19.16
N ILE A 230 3.37 -0.81 -19.13
CA ILE A 230 2.23 -1.09 -20.03
C ILE A 230 1.05 -0.18 -19.70
N ASN A 231 0.87 0.09 -18.42
CA ASN A 231 -0.32 0.74 -17.89
C ASN A 231 -0.01 2.11 -17.25
N LYS A 232 0.91 2.90 -17.83
CA LYS A 232 1.19 4.28 -17.34
C LYS A 232 -0.09 5.07 -17.10
N ASN A 233 -1.07 4.94 -17.98
CA ASN A 233 -2.37 5.60 -17.85
C ASN A 233 -3.23 5.06 -16.72
N ILE A 234 -3.04 3.82 -16.30
CA ILE A 234 -3.84 3.16 -15.27
C ILE A 234 -3.23 3.39 -13.89
N TYR A 235 -1.93 3.19 -13.74
CA TYR A 235 -1.25 3.40 -12.47
C TYR A 235 -1.14 4.87 -12.07
N GLY A 236 -1.08 5.79 -13.06
CA GLY A 236 -1.20 7.22 -12.85
C GLY A 236 -2.63 7.67 -12.53
N ASN A 237 -3.61 6.78 -12.66
CA ASN A 237 -4.99 7.13 -12.38
C ASN A 237 -5.22 7.19 -10.86
N VAL A 238 -5.59 8.35 -10.36
CA VAL A 238 -5.92 8.60 -8.95
C VAL A 238 -6.98 7.61 -8.46
N LYS A 239 -7.98 7.29 -9.28
CA LYS A 239 -9.05 6.34 -8.96
C LYS A 239 -8.51 4.93 -8.72
N PHE A 240 -7.56 4.46 -9.53
CA PHE A 240 -6.94 3.14 -9.37
C PHE A 240 -6.14 3.07 -8.05
N ASN A 241 -5.29 4.07 -7.80
CA ASN A 241 -4.48 4.12 -6.58
C ASN A 241 -5.35 4.26 -5.33
N LYS A 242 -6.44 5.05 -5.40
CA LYS A 242 -7.44 5.15 -4.32
C LYS A 242 -8.07 3.80 -4.03
N GLN A 243 -8.47 3.06 -5.06
CA GLN A 243 -9.05 1.71 -4.87
C GLN A 243 -8.04 0.71 -4.31
N TYR A 244 -6.78 0.77 -4.76
CA TYR A 244 -5.73 -0.09 -4.20
C TYR A 244 -5.50 0.22 -2.71
N LEU A 245 -5.46 1.50 -2.33
CA LEU A 245 -5.37 1.91 -0.93
C LEU A 245 -6.58 1.41 -0.12
N LEU A 246 -7.80 1.49 -0.66
CA LEU A 246 -8.99 0.94 -0.01
C LEU A 246 -8.91 -0.57 0.20
N ASN A 247 -8.44 -1.34 -0.79
CA ASN A 247 -8.21 -2.78 -0.63
C ASN A 247 -7.26 -3.07 0.53
N ILE A 248 -6.13 -2.38 0.60
CA ILE A 248 -5.13 -2.57 1.67
C ILE A 248 -5.70 -2.15 3.04
N LEU A 249 -6.48 -1.07 3.11
CA LEU A 249 -7.15 -0.64 4.34
C LEU A 249 -8.16 -1.67 4.83
N ILE A 250 -8.97 -2.25 3.94
CA ILE A 250 -9.93 -3.29 4.31
C ILE A 250 -9.19 -4.55 4.78
N LEU A 251 -8.17 -4.99 4.03
CA LEU A 251 -7.33 -6.13 4.43
C LEU A 251 -6.68 -5.93 5.80
N SER A 252 -6.21 -4.71 6.10
CA SER A 252 -5.59 -4.39 7.39
C SER A 252 -6.52 -4.44 8.59
N LYS A 253 -7.83 -4.48 8.34
CA LYS A 253 -8.90 -4.53 9.36
C LYS A 253 -9.60 -5.89 9.46
N CYS A 254 -9.22 -6.86 8.63
CA CYS A 254 -9.72 -8.22 8.75
C CYS A 254 -9.22 -8.88 10.04
N LEU A 255 -9.96 -9.86 10.55
CA LEU A 255 -9.61 -10.60 11.76
C LEU A 255 -8.33 -11.42 11.58
N ASP A 256 -8.23 -12.09 10.44
CA ASP A 256 -7.11 -12.93 10.03
C ASP A 256 -6.63 -12.55 8.63
N ILE A 257 -5.38 -12.87 8.28
CA ILE A 257 -4.80 -12.54 6.99
C ILE A 257 -3.99 -13.69 6.39
N VAL A 258 -4.20 -13.93 5.09
CA VAL A 258 -3.36 -14.77 4.24
C VAL A 258 -2.86 -13.91 3.08
N ALA A 259 -1.54 -13.77 2.92
CA ALA A 259 -1.01 -12.86 1.91
C ALA A 259 0.29 -13.36 1.26
N ALA A 260 0.45 -13.07 -0.03
CA ALA A 260 1.72 -13.20 -0.73
C ALA A 260 2.67 -12.06 -0.31
N ARG A 261 3.98 -12.32 -0.31
CA ARG A 261 5.00 -11.28 -0.07
C ARG A 261 4.93 -10.19 -1.13
N CYS A 262 4.77 -8.94 -0.72
CA CYS A 262 4.90 -7.76 -1.57
C CYS A 262 4.84 -6.48 -0.72
N SER A 263 5.09 -5.32 -1.35
CA SER A 263 4.95 -4.02 -0.68
C SER A 263 3.53 -3.76 -0.14
N GLY A 264 2.49 -4.30 -0.80
CA GLY A 264 1.11 -4.23 -0.31
C GLY A 264 0.94 -4.96 1.02
N THR A 265 1.57 -6.14 1.17
CA THR A 265 1.58 -6.90 2.43
C THR A 265 2.27 -6.13 3.55
N ALA A 266 3.42 -5.50 3.26
CA ALA A 266 4.06 -4.61 4.24
C ALA A 266 3.13 -3.44 4.63
N GLY A 267 2.39 -2.88 3.68
CA GLY A 267 1.37 -1.86 3.93
C GLY A 267 0.23 -2.37 4.82
N ILE A 268 -0.29 -3.58 4.57
CA ILE A 268 -1.30 -4.23 5.43
C ILE A 268 -0.80 -4.32 6.87
N LEU A 269 0.43 -4.81 7.08
CA LEU A 269 1.01 -4.96 8.41
C LEU A 269 1.17 -3.62 9.13
N VAL A 270 1.65 -2.58 8.42
CA VAL A 270 1.81 -1.23 8.98
C VAL A 270 0.46 -0.61 9.34
N LEU A 271 -0.59 -0.85 8.56
CA LEU A 271 -1.90 -0.24 8.77
C LEU A 271 -2.82 -1.04 9.69
N SER A 272 -2.44 -2.27 10.05
CA SER A 272 -3.25 -3.13 10.93
C SER A 272 -3.02 -2.82 12.42
N ASN A 273 -4.04 -3.10 13.23
CA ASN A 273 -3.92 -3.14 14.68
C ASN A 273 -3.46 -4.54 15.20
N GLY A 274 -3.06 -5.42 14.28
CA GLY A 274 -2.73 -6.82 14.54
C GLY A 274 -3.80 -7.77 14.01
N PHE A 275 -3.40 -9.02 13.83
CA PHE A 275 -4.27 -10.11 13.38
C PHE A 275 -4.30 -11.21 14.44
N ARG A 276 -5.44 -11.93 14.57
CA ARG A 276 -5.54 -13.13 15.38
C ARG A 276 -4.65 -14.24 14.79
N TYR A 277 -4.72 -14.41 13.46
CA TYR A 277 -3.89 -15.33 12.70
C TYR A 277 -3.32 -14.64 11.45
N MET A 278 -2.08 -14.96 11.13
CA MET A 278 -1.39 -14.37 9.97
C MET A 278 -0.55 -15.42 9.26
N LYS A 279 -0.77 -15.57 7.96
CA LYS A 279 0.03 -16.41 7.08
C LYS A 279 0.58 -15.56 5.93
N ILE A 280 1.89 -15.32 5.94
CA ILE A 280 2.60 -14.66 4.83
C ILE A 280 3.47 -15.69 4.13
N TYR A 281 3.22 -15.96 2.86
CA TYR A 281 4.00 -16.90 2.07
C TYR A 281 5.39 -16.36 1.80
N ASN A 282 6.41 -17.20 2.01
CA ASN A 282 7.80 -16.86 1.74
C ASN A 282 8.49 -18.04 1.03
N TYR A 283 8.51 -18.00 -0.29
CA TYR A 283 9.15 -19.00 -1.15
C TYR A 283 10.48 -18.50 -1.74
N GLY A 284 11.09 -17.47 -1.14
CA GLY A 284 12.30 -16.83 -1.64
C GLY A 284 12.02 -15.78 -2.71
N GLU A 285 13.03 -15.54 -3.56
CA GLU A 285 13.02 -14.51 -4.61
C GLU A 285 13.55 -15.12 -5.93
N TYR A 286 13.10 -14.59 -7.07
CA TYR A 286 13.57 -14.99 -8.38
C TYR A 286 15.02 -14.62 -8.64
#